data_b63bedb235ed10c3918d012ed000a9e2
#
_entry.id   b63bedb235ed10c3918d012ed000a9e2
#
_cell.length_a   1.000
_cell.length_b   1.000
_cell.length_c   1.000
_cell.angle_alpha   90.00
_cell.angle_beta   90.00
_cell.angle_gamma   90.00
#
_symmetry.space_group_name_H-M   'P 1'
#
loop_
_entity.id
_entity.type
_entity.pdbx_description
1 polymer ?
#
loop_
_entity_poly.entity_id
_entity_poly.type
_entity_poly.pdbx_seq_one_letter_code
_entity_poly.pdbx_strand_id
1 'polypeptide(L)' 'MMNNTDLTPNKYQEVIFYTISDLVLMLGWSLASVQKLFNDPRFPAVDYGKNKVVEKHALIDYFSVRREKKYDSYWRD' A
#
# COMPACT_ATOMS: atom_id res chain seq x y z
N MET A 1 -11.51 -29.36 1.84
CA MET A 1 -11.42 -28.68 2.18
C MET A 1 -11.41 -28.24 2.45
N MET A 2 -11.07 -28.38 2.50
CA MET A 2 -10.89 -27.67 2.88
C MET A 2 -10.82 -27.09 3.28
N ASN A 3 -10.56 -27.28 3.25
CA ASN A 3 -10.31 -26.53 3.69
C ASN A 3 -10.27 -25.98 4.19
N ASN A 4 -10.06 -26.22 4.12
CA ASN A 4 -9.89 -25.50 4.66
C ASN A 4 -9.90 -24.95 5.14
N THR A 5 -9.58 -25.22 5.15
CA THR A 5 -9.60 -24.52 5.76
C THR A 5 -9.43 -24.00 6.29
N ASP A 6 -9.05 -24.16 6.60
CA ASP A 6 -8.94 -23.48 7.22
C ASP A 6 -8.47 -22.90 7.59
N LEU A 7 -8.33 -23.22 7.81
CA LEU A 7 -7.65 -22.88 8.33
C LEU A 7 -7.10 -21.64 8.67
N THR A 8 -6.30 -21.29 8.81
CA THR A 8 -5.82 -20.02 8.99
C THR A 8 -5.81 -19.33 7.71
N PRO A 9 -6.81 -19.47 7.08
CA PRO A 9 -7.04 -18.95 5.79
C PRO A 9 -6.91 -17.45 5.75
N ASN A 10 -7.23 -16.81 6.82
CA ASN A 10 -7.20 -15.37 6.85
C ASN A 10 -5.84 -14.78 6.58
N LYS A 11 -4.86 -15.46 7.08
CA LYS A 11 -3.51 -15.01 6.92
C LYS A 11 -3.12 -14.88 5.46
N TYR A 12 -3.50 -15.85 4.65
CA TYR A 12 -3.14 -15.85 3.24
C TYR A 12 -4.05 -14.98 2.42
N GLN A 13 -5.27 -14.86 2.82
CA GLN A 13 -6.23 -14.04 2.10
C GLN A 13 -5.91 -12.57 2.20
N GLU A 14 -5.16 -12.20 3.21
CA GLU A 14 -4.83 -10.80 3.43
C GLU A 14 -3.57 -10.36 2.72
N VAL A 15 -2.90 -11.26 2.04
CA VAL A 15 -1.67 -10.90 1.35
C VAL A 15 -2.03 -10.41 -0.04
N ILE A 16 -2.11 -9.11 -0.18
CA ILE A 16 -2.49 -8.47 -1.42
C ILE A 16 -1.42 -7.44 -1.76
N PHE A 17 -0.98 -7.46 -3.00
CA PHE A 17 0.02 -6.51 -3.48
C PHE A 17 -0.57 -5.65 -4.58
N TYR A 18 -0.16 -4.40 -4.60
CA TYR A 18 -0.58 -3.46 -5.62
C TYR A 18 0.62 -3.00 -6.45
N THR A 19 0.39 -2.88 -7.74
CA THR A 19 1.40 -2.36 -8.67
C THR A 19 1.23 -0.86 -8.81
N ILE A 20 2.16 -0.25 -9.55
CA ILE A 20 2.05 1.17 -9.87
C ILE A 20 0.74 1.44 -10.61
N SER A 21 0.41 0.59 -11.57
CA SER A 21 -0.84 0.76 -12.33
C SER A 21 -2.06 0.70 -11.44
N ASP A 22 -2.03 -0.21 -10.47
CA ASP A 22 -3.15 -0.31 -9.53
C ASP A 22 -3.32 0.99 -8.77
N LEU A 23 -2.24 1.57 -8.31
CA LEU A 23 -2.33 2.78 -7.50
C LEU A 23 -2.73 3.99 -8.33
N VAL A 24 -2.35 4.02 -9.59
CA VAL A 24 -2.82 5.08 -10.47
C VAL A 24 -4.34 5.09 -10.50
N LEU A 25 -4.92 3.90 -10.61
CA LEU A 25 -6.38 3.79 -10.65
C LEU A 25 -7.01 4.04 -9.30
N MET A 26 -6.40 3.52 -8.25
CA MET A 26 -6.97 3.63 -6.91
C MET A 26 -6.92 5.05 -6.37
N LEU A 27 -5.83 5.74 -6.62
CA LEU A 27 -5.63 7.07 -6.06
C LEU A 27 -6.08 8.19 -6.99
N GLY A 28 -6.22 7.88 -8.25
CA GLY A 28 -6.54 8.92 -9.23
C GLY A 28 -5.37 9.86 -9.48
N TRP A 29 -4.16 9.42 -9.19
CA TRP A 29 -2.97 10.21 -9.39
C TRP A 29 -2.39 9.94 -10.77
N SER A 30 -1.53 10.84 -11.23
CA SER A 30 -0.85 10.62 -12.49
C SER A 30 0.19 9.51 -12.33
N LEU A 31 0.53 8.90 -13.45
CA LEU A 31 1.56 7.86 -13.44
C LEU A 31 2.87 8.40 -12.86
N ALA A 32 3.24 9.61 -13.26
CA ALA A 32 4.48 10.19 -12.77
C ALA A 32 4.48 10.35 -11.26
N SER A 33 3.35 10.76 -10.70
CA SER A 33 3.24 10.92 -9.25
C SER A 33 3.37 9.58 -8.52
N VAL A 34 2.73 8.55 -9.06
CA VAL A 34 2.82 7.23 -8.43
C VAL A 34 4.22 6.67 -8.57
N GLN A 35 4.87 6.89 -9.69
CA GLN A 35 6.26 6.46 -9.86
C GLN A 35 7.17 7.13 -8.84
N LYS A 36 6.95 8.41 -8.61
CA LYS A 36 7.71 9.11 -7.59
C LYS A 36 7.49 8.51 -6.22
N LEU A 37 6.25 8.19 -5.92
CA LEU A 37 5.91 7.57 -4.65
C LEU A 37 6.66 6.26 -4.47
N PHE A 38 6.63 5.41 -5.49
CA PHE A 38 7.29 4.11 -5.40
C PHE A 38 8.80 4.22 -5.31
N ASN A 39 9.36 5.34 -5.73
CA ASN A 39 10.80 5.56 -5.67
C ASN A 39 11.24 6.30 -4.40
N ASP A 40 10.29 6.73 -3.59
CA ASP A 40 10.61 7.38 -2.33
C ASP A 40 11.11 6.30 -1.37
N PRO A 41 12.31 6.48 -0.80
CA PRO A 41 12.86 5.46 0.10
C PRO A 41 12.02 5.22 1.34
N ARG A 42 11.12 6.14 1.68
CA ARG A 42 10.26 5.93 2.83
C ARG A 42 9.01 5.15 2.50
N PHE A 43 8.71 4.98 1.22
CA PHE A 43 7.53 4.23 0.82
C PHE A 43 7.87 2.74 0.84
N PRO A 44 7.01 1.90 1.42
CA PRO A 44 7.34 0.47 1.62
C PRO A 44 7.13 -0.38 0.37
N ALA A 45 7.62 0.07 -0.76
CA ALA A 45 7.58 -0.72 -1.98
C ALA A 45 8.66 -1.79 -1.94
N VAL A 46 8.37 -2.93 -2.53
CA VAL A 46 9.34 -4.01 -2.64
C VAL A 46 9.49 -4.39 -4.09
N ASP A 47 10.65 -4.93 -4.42
CA ASP A 47 10.92 -5.35 -5.79
C ASP A 47 10.27 -6.69 -6.07
N TYR A 48 9.70 -6.80 -7.25
CA TYR A 48 9.15 -8.05 -7.71
C TYR A 48 9.56 -8.19 -9.19
N GLY A 49 10.62 -8.94 -9.41
CA GLY A 49 11.19 -9.01 -10.73
C GLY A 49 11.68 -7.65 -11.17
N LYS A 50 11.20 -7.16 -12.28
CA LYS A 50 11.57 -5.85 -12.78
C LYS A 50 10.65 -4.75 -12.28
N ASN A 51 9.63 -5.12 -11.55
CA ASN A 51 8.62 -4.17 -11.12
C ASN A 51 8.69 -3.95 -9.64
N LYS A 52 7.96 -2.95 -9.17
CA LYS A 52 7.81 -2.71 -7.75
C LYS A 52 6.36 -2.87 -7.37
N VAL A 53 6.14 -3.40 -6.19
CA VAL A 53 4.79 -3.58 -5.67
C VAL A 53 4.77 -3.14 -4.21
N VAL A 54 3.58 -2.89 -3.70
CA VAL A 54 3.42 -2.53 -2.29
C VAL A 54 2.32 -3.40 -1.70
N GLU A 55 2.57 -3.91 -0.50
CA GLU A 55 1.61 -4.75 0.16
C GLU A 55 0.49 -3.89 0.74
N LYS A 56 -0.73 -4.42 0.73
CA LYS A 56 -1.92 -3.68 1.11
C LYS A 56 -1.81 -3.02 2.48
N HIS A 57 -1.39 -3.78 3.47
CA HIS A 57 -1.34 -3.24 4.83
C HIS A 57 -0.24 -2.21 5.00
N ALA A 58 0.88 -2.44 4.33
CA ALA A 58 1.96 -1.47 4.35
C ALA A 58 1.52 -0.17 3.71
N LEU A 59 0.74 -0.26 2.65
CA LEU A 59 0.21 0.91 1.98
C LEU A 59 -0.73 1.69 2.89
N ILE A 60 -1.62 0.97 3.54
CA ILE A 60 -2.58 1.59 4.46
C ILE A 60 -1.84 2.27 5.61
N ASP A 61 -0.87 1.58 6.18
CA ASP A 61 -0.11 2.14 7.28
C ASP A 61 0.63 3.40 6.87
N TYR A 62 1.23 3.36 5.71
CA TYR A 62 1.99 4.49 5.23
C TYR A 62 1.12 5.75 5.15
N PHE A 63 -0.04 5.62 4.54
CA PHE A 63 -0.92 6.77 4.39
C PHE A 63 -1.63 7.14 5.68
N SER A 64 -1.90 6.17 6.53
CA SER A 64 -2.54 6.45 7.81
C SER A 64 -1.66 7.30 8.70
N VAL A 65 -0.40 6.93 8.79
CA VAL A 65 0.53 7.69 9.61
C VAL A 65 0.67 9.10 9.10
N ARG A 66 0.84 9.25 7.80
CA ARG A 66 1.00 10.58 7.23
C ARG A 66 -0.25 11.40 7.40
N ARG A 67 -1.38 10.79 7.26
CA ARG A 67 -2.65 11.48 7.40
C ARG A 67 -2.88 11.92 8.82
N GLU A 68 -2.51 11.09 9.75
CA GLU A 68 -2.64 11.42 11.16
C GLU A 68 -1.81 12.62 11.52
N LYS A 69 -0.59 12.64 11.04
CA LYS A 69 0.29 13.75 11.29
C LYS A 69 -0.28 15.05 10.75
N LYS A 70 -0.75 14.99 9.54
CA LYS A 70 -1.33 16.13 8.90
C LYS A 70 -2.58 16.60 9.63
N TYR A 71 -3.35 15.64 10.05
CA TYR A 71 -4.57 15.89 10.75
C TYR A 71 -4.31 16.58 12.09
N ASP A 72 -3.32 16.09 12.77
CA ASP A 72 -2.90 16.66 14.04
C ASP A 72 -2.54 18.11 13.89
N SER A 73 -1.76 18.42 12.90
CA SER A 73 -1.39 19.80 12.63
C SER A 73 -2.59 20.66 12.44
N TYR A 74 -3.53 20.14 11.72
CA TYR A 74 -4.76 20.85 11.44
C TYR A 74 -5.53 21.16 12.70
N TRP A 75 -5.68 20.15 13.51
CA TRP A 75 -6.49 20.28 14.71
C TRP A 75 -5.85 21.13 15.78
N ARG A 76 -4.57 21.15 15.78
CA ARG A 76 -3.86 21.89 16.79
C ARG A 76 -3.91 23.37 16.58
N ASP A 77 -4.25 23.74 15.43
CA ASP A 77 -4.45 25.16 15.18
C ASP A 77 -5.74 25.65 15.79
#